data_d7a1d77430211746da6d1a537d0ff12e
#
_entry.id   d7a1d77430211746da6d1a537d0ff12e
#
_cell.length_a   1.000
_cell.length_b   1.000
_cell.length_c   1.000
_cell.angle_alpha   90.00
_cell.angle_beta   90.00
_cell.angle_gamma   90.00
#
_symmetry.space_group_name_H-M   'P 1'
#
loop_
_entity.id
_entity.type
_entity.pdbx_description
1 polymer ?
#
loop_
_entity_poly.entity_id
_entity_poly.type
_entity_poly.pdbx_seq_one_letter_code
_entity_poly.pdbx_strand_id
1 'polypeptide(L)'
;SMFLNHYAGFYGDSAIAAMSIVNRICFFIFAVGLGIGQGFQPVCGFNYGAKRFDRVKKAFYFTVVAGETFLGVLAVVGMFLSGQLIGCFRNDAEVIAIGTVALRYQLVALFFQPITICATMLFQSVGANKYATFFSILRSGLIFIPILVVLQHFIGLTGVQSAQAIADVATFVITLPVVI
;
A
#
# COMPACT_ATOMS: atom_id res chain seq x y z
N SER A 1 -7.23 0.03 9.93
CA SER A 1 -7.21 -1.31 10.54
C SER A 1 -8.47 -1.63 11.37
N MET A 2 -9.10 -0.68 12.11
CA MET A 2 -10.31 -0.94 12.93
C MET A 2 -11.47 -1.48 12.08
N PHE A 3 -11.82 -0.86 10.98
CA PHE A 3 -12.89 -1.33 10.08
C PHE A 3 -12.62 -2.73 9.54
N LEU A 4 -11.40 -3.00 9.11
CA LEU A 4 -11.01 -4.28 8.56
C LEU A 4 -11.11 -5.41 9.61
N ASN A 5 -10.69 -5.15 10.85
CA ASN A 5 -10.84 -6.09 11.97
C ASN A 5 -12.31 -6.27 12.39
N HIS A 6 -13.13 -5.21 12.31
CA HIS A 6 -14.55 -5.31 12.60
C HIS A 6 -15.26 -6.25 11.61
N TYR A 7 -15.00 -6.10 10.31
CA TYR A 7 -15.58 -6.97 9.28
C TYR A 7 -14.98 -8.39 9.29
N ALA A 8 -13.69 -8.54 9.59
CA ALA A 8 -13.09 -9.86 9.78
C ALA A 8 -13.70 -10.61 10.98
N GLY A 9 -14.18 -9.89 12.00
CA GLY A 9 -14.84 -10.45 13.17
C GLY A 9 -16.12 -11.25 12.87
N PHE A 10 -16.81 -10.97 11.78
CA PHE A 10 -17.97 -11.76 11.34
C PHE A 10 -17.59 -13.18 10.88
N TYR A 11 -16.31 -13.41 10.58
CA TYR A 11 -15.78 -14.68 10.08
C TYR A 11 -14.93 -15.44 11.12
N GLY A 12 -14.98 -15.00 12.40
CA GLY A 12 -14.33 -15.66 13.53
C GLY A 12 -12.98 -15.08 13.94
N ASP A 13 -12.49 -15.55 15.08
CA ASP A 13 -11.22 -15.08 15.68
C ASP A 13 -9.98 -15.39 14.83
N SER A 14 -10.01 -16.49 14.08
CA SER A 14 -8.92 -16.87 13.17
C SER A 14 -8.76 -15.85 12.04
N ALA A 15 -9.87 -15.31 11.52
CA ALA A 15 -9.84 -14.27 10.47
C ALA A 15 -9.28 -12.95 11.02
N ILE A 16 -9.68 -12.54 12.24
CA ILE A 16 -9.12 -11.34 12.90
C ILE A 16 -7.61 -11.48 13.08
N ALA A 17 -7.17 -12.63 13.60
CA ALA A 17 -5.76 -12.91 13.84
C ALA A 17 -4.96 -12.87 12.52
N ALA A 18 -5.45 -13.54 11.47
CA ALA A 18 -4.84 -13.56 10.16
C ALA A 18 -4.70 -12.16 9.56
N MET A 19 -5.78 -11.36 9.53
CA MET A 19 -5.75 -10.00 9.00
C MET A 19 -4.85 -9.07 9.81
N SER A 20 -4.77 -9.23 11.12
CA SER A 20 -3.86 -8.46 11.99
C SER A 20 -2.39 -8.76 11.67
N ILE A 21 -2.04 -10.02 11.43
CA ILE A 21 -0.68 -10.44 11.04
C ILE A 21 -0.35 -9.89 9.66
N VAL A 22 -1.24 -10.04 8.69
CA VAL A 22 -1.07 -9.50 7.33
C VAL A 22 -0.83 -8.00 7.35
N ASN A 23 -1.64 -7.25 8.11
CA ASN A 23 -1.46 -5.80 8.26
C ASN A 23 -0.10 -5.43 8.84
N ARG A 24 0.42 -6.18 9.79
CA ARG A 24 1.77 -5.93 10.36
C ARG A 24 2.86 -6.15 9.32
N ILE A 25 2.81 -7.26 8.58
CA ILE A 25 3.78 -7.57 7.53
C ILE A 25 3.74 -6.48 6.44
N CYS A 26 2.55 -6.14 5.96
CA CYS A 26 2.38 -5.10 4.94
C CYS A 26 2.83 -3.73 5.42
N PHE A 27 2.60 -3.39 6.71
CA PHE A 27 3.09 -2.14 7.29
C PHE A 27 4.61 -2.06 7.29
N PHE A 28 5.32 -3.15 7.60
CA PHE A 28 6.78 -3.20 7.52
C PHE A 28 7.27 -2.91 6.10
N ILE A 29 6.70 -3.58 5.12
CA ILE A 29 7.08 -3.40 3.72
C ILE A 29 6.74 -1.96 3.26
N PHE A 30 5.57 -1.45 3.63
CA PHE A 30 5.17 -0.08 3.35
C PHE A 30 6.09 0.97 3.98
N ALA A 31 6.58 0.72 5.21
CA ALA A 31 7.50 1.62 5.90
C ALA A 31 8.81 1.80 5.12
N VAL A 32 9.29 0.75 4.44
CA VAL A 32 10.45 0.85 3.54
C VAL A 32 10.14 1.75 2.35
N GLY A 33 8.97 1.58 1.72
CA GLY A 33 8.51 2.45 0.64
C GLY A 33 8.40 3.92 1.07
N LEU A 34 7.88 4.17 2.28
CA LEU A 34 7.86 5.51 2.87
C LEU A 34 9.26 6.08 3.05
N GLY A 35 10.23 5.27 3.53
CA GLY A 35 11.62 5.69 3.69
C GLY A 35 12.24 6.15 2.37
N ILE A 36 12.01 5.41 1.29
CA ILE A 36 12.46 5.79 -0.06
C ILE A 36 11.81 7.12 -0.48
N GLY A 37 10.50 7.28 -0.29
CA GLY A 37 9.79 8.52 -0.58
C GLY A 37 10.27 9.72 0.24
N GLN A 38 10.53 9.53 1.52
CA GLN A 38 11.08 10.57 2.41
C GLN A 38 12.48 11.00 1.97
N GLY A 39 13.32 10.08 1.48
CA GLY A 39 14.62 10.40 0.90
C GLY A 39 14.51 11.26 -0.36
N PHE A 40 13.45 11.11 -1.14
CA PHE A 40 13.16 11.94 -2.31
C PHE A 40 12.77 13.38 -1.97
N GLN A 41 12.06 13.62 -0.85
CA GLN A 41 11.52 14.94 -0.50
C GLN A 41 12.55 16.07 -0.47
N PRO A 42 13.70 15.96 0.24
CA PRO A 42 14.69 17.04 0.27
C PRO A 42 15.30 17.30 -1.10
N VAL A 43 15.54 16.26 -1.89
CA VAL A 43 16.06 16.40 -3.26
C VAL A 43 15.06 17.13 -4.14
N CYS A 44 13.80 16.77 -4.05
CA CYS A 44 12.71 17.43 -4.78
C CYS A 44 12.57 18.91 -4.37
N GLY A 45 12.44 19.19 -3.07
CA GLY A 45 12.24 20.55 -2.55
C GLY A 45 13.38 21.48 -2.91
N PHE A 46 14.63 21.05 -2.74
CA PHE A 46 15.81 21.84 -3.10
C PHE A 46 15.86 22.17 -4.61
N ASN A 47 15.67 21.17 -5.48
CA ASN A 47 15.74 21.41 -6.92
C ASN A 47 14.54 22.19 -7.45
N TYR A 48 13.35 22.02 -6.84
CA TYR A 48 12.17 22.79 -7.17
C TYR A 48 12.35 24.27 -6.80
N GLY A 49 12.84 24.57 -5.58
CA GLY A 49 13.18 25.94 -5.15
C GLY A 49 14.24 26.60 -6.04
N ALA A 50 15.22 25.84 -6.53
CA ALA A 50 16.22 26.28 -7.48
C ALA A 50 15.72 26.37 -8.94
N LYS A 51 14.42 26.14 -9.21
CA LYS A 51 13.77 26.11 -10.53
C LYS A 51 14.39 25.10 -11.52
N ARG A 52 15.03 24.05 -11.00
CA ARG A 52 15.67 22.97 -11.79
C ARG A 52 14.69 21.80 -11.99
N PHE A 53 13.60 22.05 -12.72
CA PHE A 53 12.51 21.08 -12.90
C PHE A 53 12.96 19.78 -13.58
N ASP A 54 13.95 19.83 -14.47
CA ASP A 54 14.50 18.62 -15.09
C ASP A 54 15.12 17.67 -14.05
N ARG A 55 15.77 18.22 -13.02
CA ARG A 55 16.33 17.42 -11.93
C ARG A 55 15.25 16.84 -11.03
N VAL A 56 14.17 17.58 -10.80
CA VAL A 56 13.00 17.08 -10.06
C VAL A 56 12.39 15.88 -10.79
N LYS A 57 12.19 15.99 -12.12
CA LYS A 57 11.68 14.87 -12.93
C LYS A 57 12.61 13.66 -12.87
N LYS A 58 13.91 13.86 -13.09
CA LYS A 58 14.88 12.76 -13.04
C LYS A 58 14.92 12.08 -11.67
N ALA A 59 14.89 12.86 -10.58
CA ALA A 59 14.85 12.33 -9.23
C ALA A 59 13.55 11.56 -8.96
N PHE A 60 12.41 12.06 -9.44
CA PHE A 60 11.13 11.38 -9.33
C PHE A 60 11.15 10.01 -10.01
N TYR A 61 11.53 9.97 -11.30
CA TYR A 61 11.61 8.70 -12.05
C TYR A 61 12.60 7.72 -11.43
N PHE A 62 13.76 8.20 -11.01
CA PHE A 62 14.75 7.36 -10.32
C PHE A 62 14.18 6.76 -9.04
N THR A 63 13.51 7.56 -8.22
CA THR A 63 12.92 7.11 -6.94
C THR A 63 11.78 6.12 -7.17
N VAL A 64 10.93 6.35 -8.18
CA VAL A 64 9.87 5.42 -8.56
C VAL A 64 10.47 4.08 -8.98
N VAL A 65 11.43 4.09 -9.92
CA VAL A 65 12.06 2.85 -10.41
C VAL A 65 12.78 2.10 -9.29
N ALA A 66 13.50 2.80 -8.42
CA ALA A 66 14.18 2.20 -7.28
C ALA A 66 13.14 1.60 -6.28
N GLY A 67 12.05 2.32 -6.01
CA GLY A 67 10.96 1.86 -5.18
C GLY A 67 10.25 0.63 -5.77
N GLU A 68 9.93 0.65 -7.07
CA GLU A 68 9.33 -0.48 -7.78
C GLU A 68 10.24 -1.72 -7.74
N THR A 69 11.53 -1.54 -8.02
CA THR A 69 12.48 -2.64 -7.99
C THR A 69 12.57 -3.26 -6.60
N PHE A 70 12.71 -2.42 -5.58
CA PHE A 70 12.89 -2.90 -4.21
C PHE A 70 11.61 -3.54 -3.65
N LEU A 71 10.47 -2.86 -3.74
CA LEU A 71 9.19 -3.39 -3.28
C LEU A 71 8.71 -4.56 -4.13
N GLY A 72 9.02 -4.56 -5.43
CA GLY A 72 8.75 -5.68 -6.32
C GLY A 72 9.51 -6.94 -5.93
N VAL A 73 10.80 -6.83 -5.61
CA VAL A 73 11.59 -7.97 -5.11
C VAL A 73 11.01 -8.48 -3.79
N LEU A 74 10.68 -7.59 -2.84
CA LEU A 74 10.05 -7.97 -1.59
C LEU A 74 8.68 -8.64 -1.79
N ALA A 75 7.88 -8.14 -2.74
CA ALA A 75 6.59 -8.72 -3.06
C ALA A 75 6.74 -10.14 -3.63
N VAL A 76 7.66 -10.35 -4.56
CA VAL A 76 7.93 -11.67 -5.14
C VAL A 76 8.42 -12.65 -4.07
N VAL A 77 9.41 -12.27 -3.28
CA VAL A 77 9.91 -13.10 -2.16
C VAL A 77 8.80 -13.40 -1.15
N GLY A 78 8.01 -12.37 -0.79
CA GLY A 78 6.88 -12.52 0.11
C GLY A 78 5.79 -13.46 -0.43
N MET A 79 5.54 -13.49 -1.75
CA MET A 79 4.60 -14.42 -2.35
C MET A 79 4.99 -15.89 -2.16
N PHE A 80 6.28 -16.21 -2.33
CA PHE A 80 6.79 -17.56 -2.12
C PHE A 80 6.81 -17.95 -0.64
N LEU A 81 7.12 -17.00 0.24
CA LEU A 81 7.23 -17.23 1.67
C LEU A 81 5.96 -16.92 2.46
N SER A 82 4.84 -16.59 1.80
CA SER A 82 3.63 -16.09 2.46
C SER A 82 3.10 -16.99 3.58
N GLY A 83 3.05 -18.31 3.37
CA GLY A 83 2.62 -19.26 4.41
C GLY A 83 3.60 -19.35 5.58
N GLN A 84 4.90 -19.33 5.30
CA GLN A 84 5.94 -19.36 6.33
C GLN A 84 5.95 -18.07 7.16
N LEU A 85 5.78 -16.91 6.51
CA LEU A 85 5.70 -15.63 7.18
C LEU A 85 4.52 -15.57 8.15
N ILE A 86 3.33 -16.04 7.75
CA ILE A 86 2.17 -16.09 8.66
C ILE A 86 2.42 -17.11 9.78
N GLY A 87 2.95 -18.29 9.46
CA GLY A 87 3.26 -19.36 10.43
C GLY A 87 4.27 -18.94 11.50
N CYS A 88 5.21 -18.04 11.19
CA CYS A 88 6.16 -17.49 12.17
C CYS A 88 5.46 -16.65 13.26
N PHE A 89 4.32 -16.04 12.96
CA PHE A 89 3.55 -15.25 13.94
C PHE A 89 2.56 -16.11 14.72
N ARG A 90 1.91 -17.06 14.05
CA ARG A 90 0.94 -17.96 14.67
C ARG A 90 0.89 -19.29 13.90
N ASN A 91 1.22 -20.38 14.60
CA ASN A 91 1.19 -21.72 14.05
C ASN A 91 -0.20 -22.35 14.20
N ASP A 92 -1.15 -21.86 13.41
CA ASP A 92 -2.54 -22.31 13.37
C ASP A 92 -2.91 -22.47 11.90
N ALA A 93 -3.38 -23.66 11.52
CA ALA A 93 -3.64 -24.01 10.12
C ALA A 93 -4.69 -23.11 9.47
N GLU A 94 -5.74 -22.72 10.21
CA GLU A 94 -6.79 -21.85 9.70
C GLU A 94 -6.28 -20.41 9.50
N VAL A 95 -5.52 -19.90 10.47
CA VAL A 95 -4.88 -18.57 10.38
C VAL A 95 -3.90 -18.51 9.21
N ILE A 96 -3.10 -19.57 9.00
CA ILE A 96 -2.15 -19.65 7.89
C ILE A 96 -2.90 -19.68 6.56
N ALA A 97 -3.98 -20.44 6.44
CA ALA A 97 -4.74 -20.52 5.20
C ALA A 97 -5.35 -19.16 4.82
N ILE A 98 -6.06 -18.52 5.74
CA ILE A 98 -6.70 -17.21 5.53
C ILE A 98 -5.64 -16.12 5.28
N GLY A 99 -4.60 -16.07 6.12
CA GLY A 99 -3.56 -15.06 6.06
C GLY A 99 -2.70 -15.15 4.80
N THR A 100 -2.41 -16.35 4.30
CA THR A 100 -1.64 -16.55 3.06
C THR A 100 -2.37 -15.95 1.86
N VAL A 101 -3.67 -16.15 1.73
CA VAL A 101 -4.49 -15.58 0.65
C VAL A 101 -4.52 -14.06 0.76
N ALA A 102 -4.83 -13.54 1.95
CA ALA A 102 -4.87 -12.10 2.19
C ALA A 102 -3.52 -11.42 1.93
N LEU A 103 -2.41 -12.03 2.37
CA LEU A 103 -1.06 -11.52 2.15
C LEU A 103 -0.72 -11.45 0.65
N ARG A 104 -1.07 -12.47 -0.12
CA ARG A 104 -0.83 -12.48 -1.56
C ARG A 104 -1.57 -11.35 -2.29
N TYR A 105 -2.84 -11.08 -1.96
CA TYR A 105 -3.54 -9.91 -2.51
C TYR A 105 -2.85 -8.60 -2.18
N GLN A 106 -2.40 -8.43 -0.94
CA GLN A 106 -1.68 -7.24 -0.52
C GLN A 106 -0.32 -7.08 -1.22
N LEU A 107 0.43 -8.19 -1.41
CA LEU A 107 1.71 -8.17 -2.10
C LEU A 107 1.59 -7.76 -3.57
N VAL A 108 0.50 -8.14 -4.26
CA VAL A 108 0.21 -7.65 -5.62
C VAL A 108 0.01 -6.14 -5.63
N ALA A 109 -0.69 -5.60 -4.63
CA ALA A 109 -0.92 -4.16 -4.51
C ALA A 109 0.37 -3.35 -4.27
N LEU A 110 1.41 -3.96 -3.71
CA LEU A 110 2.71 -3.31 -3.48
C LEU A 110 3.38 -2.82 -4.77
N PHE A 111 3.12 -3.45 -5.92
CA PHE A 111 3.63 -2.98 -7.22
C PHE A 111 3.07 -1.62 -7.63
N PHE A 112 1.96 -1.18 -7.07
CA PHE A 112 1.33 0.09 -7.41
C PHE A 112 1.61 1.20 -6.38
N GLN A 113 2.20 0.85 -5.24
CA GLN A 113 2.42 1.79 -4.13
C GLN A 113 3.54 2.81 -4.37
N PRO A 114 4.71 2.48 -4.96
CA PRO A 114 5.82 3.43 -5.11
C PRO A 114 5.43 4.70 -5.83
N ILE A 115 4.67 4.60 -6.92
CA ILE A 115 4.19 5.77 -7.67
C ILE A 115 3.31 6.66 -6.80
N THR A 116 2.37 6.08 -6.07
CA THR A 116 1.44 6.83 -5.19
C THR A 116 2.18 7.50 -4.04
N ILE A 117 3.16 6.82 -3.44
CA ILE A 117 4.01 7.38 -2.37
C ILE A 117 4.83 8.55 -2.93
N CYS A 118 5.56 8.34 -4.04
CA CYS A 118 6.40 9.37 -4.65
C CYS A 118 5.58 10.57 -5.13
N ALA A 119 4.38 10.35 -5.67
CA ALA A 119 3.46 11.43 -6.06
C ALA A 119 3.04 12.27 -4.85
N THR A 120 2.62 11.62 -3.77
CA THR A 120 2.25 12.32 -2.53
C THR A 120 3.42 13.14 -1.99
N MET A 121 4.62 12.55 -1.96
CA MET A 121 5.84 13.23 -1.50
C MET A 121 6.25 14.38 -2.41
N LEU A 122 6.07 14.25 -3.74
CA LEU A 122 6.26 15.33 -4.71
C LEU A 122 5.36 16.52 -4.37
N PHE A 123 4.05 16.29 -4.24
CA PHE A 123 3.09 17.36 -3.93
C PHE A 123 3.36 18.04 -2.58
N GLN A 124 3.82 17.29 -1.57
CA GLN A 124 4.26 17.85 -0.30
C GLN A 124 5.50 18.75 -0.48
N SER A 125 6.47 18.30 -1.26
CA SER A 125 7.75 19.01 -1.46
C SER A 125 7.60 20.31 -2.25
N VAL A 126 6.63 20.37 -3.18
CA VAL A 126 6.36 21.58 -3.97
C VAL A 126 5.34 22.52 -3.30
N GLY A 127 4.89 22.21 -2.09
CA GLY A 127 3.93 23.01 -1.34
C GLY A 127 2.47 22.84 -1.79
N ALA A 128 2.18 21.89 -2.68
CA ALA A 128 0.84 21.58 -3.14
C ALA A 128 0.07 20.66 -2.16
N ASN A 129 0.05 21.07 -0.90
CA ASN A 129 -0.45 20.26 0.23
C ASN A 129 -1.90 19.79 0.06
N LYS A 130 -2.75 20.54 -0.66
CA LYS A 130 -4.15 20.15 -0.94
C LYS A 130 -4.20 18.84 -1.74
N TYR A 131 -3.36 18.70 -2.76
CA TYR A 131 -3.28 17.47 -3.56
C TYR A 131 -2.68 16.31 -2.76
N ALA A 132 -1.62 16.56 -1.99
CA ALA A 132 -1.03 15.54 -1.13
C ALA A 132 -2.04 15.00 -0.10
N THR A 133 -2.79 15.89 0.55
CA THR A 133 -3.85 15.51 1.50
C THR A 133 -4.99 14.75 0.80
N PHE A 134 -5.41 15.21 -0.39
CA PHE A 134 -6.43 14.54 -1.17
C PHE A 134 -6.05 13.09 -1.50
N PHE A 135 -4.85 12.85 -2.03
CA PHE A 135 -4.37 11.50 -2.34
C PHE A 135 -4.23 10.62 -1.10
N SER A 136 -3.80 11.19 0.03
CA SER A 136 -3.71 10.46 1.29
C SER A 136 -5.09 10.03 1.83
N ILE A 137 -6.08 10.93 1.77
CA ILE A 137 -7.46 10.64 2.18
C ILE A 137 -8.12 9.66 1.19
N LEU A 138 -7.88 9.81 -0.11
CA LEU A 138 -8.41 8.95 -1.15
C LEU A 138 -8.03 7.49 -0.89
N ARG A 139 -6.75 7.25 -0.62
CA ARG A 139 -6.22 5.93 -0.34
C ARG A 139 -6.72 5.36 0.99
N SER A 140 -6.68 6.16 2.07
CA SER A 140 -6.89 5.66 3.44
C SER A 140 -8.35 5.56 3.84
N GLY A 141 -9.26 6.26 3.15
CA GLY A 141 -10.66 6.35 3.57
C GLY A 141 -11.65 6.37 2.41
N LEU A 142 -11.54 7.35 1.52
CA LEU A 142 -12.58 7.64 0.54
C LEU A 142 -12.85 6.50 -0.44
N ILE A 143 -11.80 5.78 -0.86
CA ILE A 143 -11.90 4.61 -1.73
C ILE A 143 -11.98 3.32 -0.91
N PHE A 144 -11.17 3.21 0.14
CA PHE A 144 -11.07 1.97 0.91
C PHE A 144 -12.39 1.58 1.60
N ILE A 145 -13.06 2.53 2.28
CA ILE A 145 -14.28 2.23 3.04
C ILE A 145 -15.43 1.75 2.15
N PRO A 146 -15.80 2.44 1.05
CA PRO A 146 -16.85 1.95 0.15
C PRO A 146 -16.51 0.60 -0.48
N ILE A 147 -15.27 0.40 -0.92
CA ILE A 147 -14.81 -0.87 -1.50
C ILE A 147 -14.93 -1.99 -0.47
N LEU A 148 -14.49 -1.78 0.77
CA LEU A 148 -14.58 -2.77 1.84
C LEU A 148 -16.04 -3.20 2.09
N VAL A 149 -16.96 -2.23 2.21
CA VAL A 149 -18.38 -2.50 2.46
C VAL A 149 -19.02 -3.26 1.30
N VAL A 150 -18.75 -2.83 0.07
CA VAL A 150 -19.31 -3.46 -1.13
C VAL A 150 -18.75 -4.88 -1.30
N LEU A 151 -17.43 -5.06 -1.25
CA LEU A 151 -16.83 -6.37 -1.48
C LEU A 151 -17.17 -7.37 -0.37
N GLN A 152 -17.24 -6.93 0.87
CA GLN A 152 -17.67 -7.80 1.98
C GLN A 152 -19.09 -8.30 1.77
N HIS A 153 -19.98 -7.45 1.25
CA HIS A 153 -21.37 -7.83 1.01
C HIS A 153 -21.51 -8.85 -0.14
N PHE A 154 -20.70 -8.71 -1.21
CA PHE A 154 -20.80 -9.57 -2.40
C PHE A 154 -19.94 -10.84 -2.35
N ILE A 155 -18.75 -10.77 -1.78
CA ILE A 155 -17.73 -11.82 -1.86
C ILE A 155 -17.31 -12.34 -0.45
N GLY A 156 -17.86 -11.77 0.60
CA GLY A 156 -17.61 -12.22 1.98
C GLY A 156 -16.16 -12.00 2.42
N LEU A 157 -15.54 -13.04 3.02
CA LEU A 157 -14.17 -12.95 3.57
C LEU A 157 -13.13 -12.58 2.52
N THR A 158 -13.23 -13.13 1.30
CA THR A 158 -12.32 -12.79 0.19
C THR A 158 -12.42 -11.31 -0.17
N GLY A 159 -13.61 -10.71 -0.05
CA GLY A 159 -13.82 -9.28 -0.23
C GLY A 159 -13.06 -8.45 0.81
N VAL A 160 -13.08 -8.86 2.07
CA VAL A 160 -12.31 -8.22 3.15
C VAL A 160 -10.79 -8.33 2.89
N GLN A 161 -10.33 -9.50 2.44
CA GLN A 161 -8.92 -9.77 2.14
C GLN A 161 -8.38 -8.91 0.98
N SER A 162 -9.19 -8.70 -0.06
CA SER A 162 -8.80 -7.97 -1.28
C SER A 162 -9.11 -6.48 -1.26
N ALA A 163 -9.96 -6.00 -0.35
CA ALA A 163 -10.44 -4.62 -0.32
C ALA A 163 -9.32 -3.57 -0.32
N GLN A 164 -8.28 -3.79 0.49
CA GLN A 164 -7.13 -2.88 0.56
C GLN A 164 -6.34 -2.88 -0.76
N ALA A 165 -6.11 -4.05 -1.34
CA ALA A 165 -5.39 -4.19 -2.61
C ALA A 165 -6.11 -3.46 -3.74
N ILE A 166 -7.43 -3.60 -3.83
CA ILE A 166 -8.25 -2.93 -4.83
C ILE A 166 -8.26 -1.41 -4.61
N ALA A 167 -8.31 -0.96 -3.36
CA ALA A 167 -8.23 0.47 -3.03
C ALA A 167 -6.87 1.08 -3.44
N ASP A 168 -5.77 0.36 -3.24
CA ASP A 168 -4.42 0.80 -3.64
C ASP A 168 -4.30 0.88 -5.17
N VAL A 169 -4.82 -0.10 -5.90
CA VAL A 169 -4.86 -0.08 -7.39
C VAL A 169 -5.74 1.06 -7.90
N ALA A 170 -6.91 1.27 -7.33
CA ALA A 170 -7.80 2.37 -7.70
C ALA A 170 -7.14 3.74 -7.47
N THR A 171 -6.46 3.89 -6.33
CA THR A 171 -5.70 5.11 -6.02
C THR A 171 -4.56 5.33 -7.02
N PHE A 172 -3.84 4.28 -7.41
CA PHE A 172 -2.81 4.33 -8.45
C PHE A 172 -3.38 4.84 -9.78
N VAL A 173 -4.49 4.27 -10.25
CA VAL A 173 -5.13 4.68 -11.51
C VAL A 173 -5.53 6.16 -11.50
N ILE A 174 -6.01 6.67 -10.36
CA ILE A 174 -6.38 8.09 -10.21
C ILE A 174 -5.13 8.98 -10.11
N THR A 175 -4.05 8.50 -9.51
CA THR A 175 -2.81 9.26 -9.31
C THR A 175 -2.02 9.41 -10.61
N LEU A 176 -2.01 8.38 -11.45
CA LEU A 176 -1.21 8.31 -12.66
C LEU A 176 -1.41 9.53 -13.60
N PRO A 177 -2.63 9.93 -14.01
CA PRO A 177 -2.85 11.04 -14.92
C PRO A 177 -2.54 12.42 -14.30
N VAL A 178 -2.38 12.50 -12.98
CA VAL A 178 -2.08 13.77 -12.30
C VAL A 178 -0.58 14.02 -12.18
N VAL A 179 0.22 12.97 -12.31
CA VAL A 179 1.69 13.02 -12.12
C VAL A 179 2.44 12.99 -13.46
N ILE A 180 1.84 12.42 -14.49
CA ILE A 180 2.38 12.42 -15.86
C ILE A 180 1.98 13.69 -16.59
#